data_92c6d1a7e1cc9d1780293bac6c47e3b9
#
_entry.id   92c6d1a7e1cc9d1780293bac6c47e3b9
#
_cell.length_a   1.000
_cell.length_b   1.000
_cell.length_c   1.000
_cell.angle_alpha   90.00
_cell.angle_beta   90.00
_cell.angle_gamma   90.00
#
_symmetry.space_group_name_H-M   'P 1'
#
loop_
_entity.id
_entity.type
_entity.pdbx_description
1 polymer ?
#
loop_
_entity_poly.entity_id
_entity_poly.type
_entity_poly.pdbx_seq_one_letter_code
_entity_poly.pdbx_strand_id
1 'polypeptide(L)'
;MMDPDRLWIMVDLETSGPIIGTHSLTDLGAVVGSRSRGIIDRFEALIAPISEHVKTSRSSYARAKVSGIPPADAMARFAAWSKPYLARKASFLARPAAFDWPWIVQYAWRYLGDNPFGFKAICASSWLEAHGKSFRGVELPHIGVQDAELQLRHFLD
;
A
#
# COMPACT_ATOMS: atom_id res chain seq x y z
N MET A 1 -3.60 18.59 17.81
CA MET A 1 -3.58 17.16 18.27
C MET A 1 -4.34 16.35 17.24
N MET A 2 -3.82 15.20 16.84
CA MET A 2 -4.48 14.34 15.87
C MET A 2 -5.69 13.65 16.53
N ASP A 3 -6.85 13.62 15.85
CA ASP A 3 -8.03 12.88 16.32
C ASP A 3 -7.64 11.39 16.52
N PRO A 4 -7.77 10.84 17.74
CA PRO A 4 -7.36 9.47 18.03
C PRO A 4 -8.21 8.41 17.30
N ASP A 5 -9.41 8.75 16.89
CA ASP A 5 -10.33 7.86 16.17
C ASP A 5 -10.20 7.95 14.65
N ARG A 6 -9.37 8.89 14.15
CA ARG A 6 -9.12 9.02 12.71
C ARG A 6 -8.56 7.73 12.14
N LEU A 7 -9.20 7.26 11.08
CA LEU A 7 -8.77 6.05 10.36
C LEU A 7 -7.64 6.37 9.38
N TRP A 8 -6.66 5.49 9.38
CA TRP A 8 -5.52 5.53 8.48
C TRP A 8 -5.39 4.19 7.76
N ILE A 9 -5.19 4.23 6.46
CA ILE A 9 -4.89 3.05 5.64
C ILE A 9 -3.45 3.18 5.19
N MET A 10 -2.55 2.42 5.79
CA MET A 10 -1.17 2.31 5.32
C MET A 10 -1.12 1.30 4.19
N VAL A 11 -0.53 1.68 3.08
CA VAL A 11 -0.24 0.78 1.95
C VAL A 11 1.25 0.58 1.81
N ASP A 12 1.64 -0.61 1.39
CA ASP A 12 3.01 -0.96 1.01
C ASP A 12 2.99 -1.89 -0.18
N LEU A 13 3.86 -1.63 -1.15
CA LEU A 13 3.89 -2.34 -2.43
C LEU A 13 5.24 -2.98 -2.66
N GLU A 14 5.21 -4.18 -3.27
CA GLU A 14 6.39 -4.75 -3.90
C GLU A 14 6.21 -4.74 -5.42
N THR A 15 7.28 -4.39 -6.13
CA THR A 15 7.27 -4.31 -7.59
C THR A 15 8.46 -5.05 -8.20
N SER A 16 8.36 -5.46 -9.45
CA SER A 16 9.49 -6.06 -10.16
C SER A 16 10.55 -5.04 -10.61
N GLY A 17 10.30 -3.76 -10.42
CA GLY A 17 11.20 -2.65 -10.73
C GLY A 17 10.47 -1.31 -10.70
N PRO A 18 11.16 -0.19 -10.96
CA PRO A 18 10.64 1.13 -10.65
C PRO A 18 9.71 1.75 -11.71
N ILE A 19 9.62 1.19 -12.90
CA ILE A 19 8.94 1.85 -14.04
C ILE A 19 7.55 1.25 -14.23
N ILE A 20 6.51 2.03 -13.93
CA ILE A 20 5.11 1.65 -14.14
C ILE A 20 4.86 1.41 -15.64
N GLY A 21 4.20 0.30 -15.97
CA GLY A 21 3.93 -0.09 -17.35
C GLY A 21 5.01 -0.99 -17.97
N THR A 22 6.27 -0.85 -17.54
CA THR A 22 7.37 -1.76 -17.91
C THR A 22 7.52 -2.89 -16.88
N HIS A 23 7.52 -2.52 -15.61
CA HIS A 23 7.57 -3.46 -14.49
C HIS A 23 6.18 -3.75 -13.94
N SER A 24 6.10 -4.71 -13.06
CA SER A 24 4.85 -5.21 -12.47
C SER A 24 4.72 -4.85 -11.01
N LEU A 25 3.51 -4.48 -10.58
CA LEU A 25 3.12 -4.55 -9.18
C LEU A 25 2.87 -6.02 -8.83
N THR A 26 3.57 -6.55 -7.84
CA THR A 26 3.58 -7.98 -7.52
C THR A 26 3.02 -8.32 -6.15
N ASP A 27 3.04 -7.38 -5.21
CA ASP A 27 2.45 -7.55 -3.88
C ASP A 27 1.82 -6.22 -3.44
N LEU A 28 0.58 -6.26 -3.01
CA LEU A 28 -0.15 -5.13 -2.45
C LEU A 28 -0.58 -5.49 -1.04
N GLY A 29 0.05 -4.84 -0.06
CA GLY A 29 -0.33 -4.91 1.33
C GLY A 29 -1.01 -3.62 1.78
N ALA A 30 -2.06 -3.73 2.58
CA ALA A 30 -2.69 -2.59 3.22
C ALA A 30 -3.22 -2.94 4.61
N VAL A 31 -3.13 -1.98 5.51
CA VAL A 31 -3.58 -2.15 6.90
C VAL A 31 -4.32 -0.90 7.34
N VAL A 32 -5.50 -1.06 7.90
CA VAL A 32 -6.27 0.04 8.47
C VAL A 32 -6.20 0.03 9.99
N GLY A 33 -6.07 1.20 10.58
CA GLY A 33 -6.03 1.38 12.02
C GLY A 33 -6.29 2.82 12.46
N SER A 34 -6.34 3.02 13.76
CA SER A 34 -6.41 4.32 14.42
C SER A 34 -5.61 4.31 15.72
N ARG A 35 -5.27 5.48 16.24
CA ARG A 35 -4.54 5.58 17.50
C ARG A 35 -5.32 4.96 18.68
N SER A 36 -6.64 5.16 18.74
CA SER A 36 -7.49 4.65 19.82
C SER A 36 -7.73 3.14 19.75
N ARG A 37 -7.72 2.54 18.54
CA ARG A 37 -8.10 1.13 18.34
C ARG A 37 -6.94 0.24 17.88
N GLY A 38 -5.78 0.80 17.57
CA GLY A 38 -4.68 0.06 16.96
C GLY A 38 -5.04 -0.44 15.56
N ILE A 39 -4.54 -1.62 15.20
CA ILE A 39 -4.83 -2.26 13.92
C ILE A 39 -6.26 -2.83 13.93
N ILE A 40 -7.02 -2.52 12.89
CA ILE A 40 -8.43 -2.89 12.75
C ILE A 40 -8.61 -4.02 11.74
N ASP A 41 -7.97 -3.90 10.57
CA ASP A 41 -8.12 -4.88 9.48
C ASP A 41 -6.91 -4.86 8.54
N ARG A 42 -6.77 -5.90 7.73
CA ARG A 42 -5.65 -6.12 6.80
C ARG A 42 -6.14 -6.55 5.44
N PHE A 43 -5.42 -6.15 4.42
CA PHE A 43 -5.59 -6.59 3.04
C PHE A 43 -4.25 -7.07 2.48
N GLU A 44 -4.29 -8.15 1.72
CA GLU A 44 -3.12 -8.71 1.05
C GLU A 44 -3.52 -9.29 -0.31
N ALA A 45 -2.73 -9.00 -1.33
CA ALA A 45 -2.87 -9.62 -2.64
C ALA A 45 -1.51 -9.77 -3.33
N LEU A 46 -1.13 -10.99 -3.67
CA LEU A 46 -0.14 -11.25 -4.70
C LEU A 46 -0.79 -11.03 -6.06
N ILE A 47 -0.11 -10.28 -6.92
CA ILE A 47 -0.66 -9.85 -8.22
C ILE A 47 0.18 -10.44 -9.33
N ALA A 48 -0.46 -11.17 -10.24
CA ALA A 48 0.21 -11.77 -11.38
C ALA A 48 0.98 -10.72 -12.20
N PRO A 49 2.27 -10.96 -12.52
CA PRO A 49 3.07 -10.01 -13.26
C PRO A 49 2.51 -9.73 -14.65
N ILE A 50 2.61 -8.48 -15.09
CA ILE A 50 2.19 -8.03 -16.42
C ILE A 50 3.33 -8.09 -17.45
N SER A 51 4.55 -8.33 -17.00
CA SER A 51 5.74 -8.40 -17.86
C SER A 51 6.83 -9.28 -17.24
N GLU A 52 7.76 -9.71 -18.07
CA GLU A 52 8.95 -10.47 -17.66
C GLU A 52 10.11 -9.56 -17.20
N HIS A 53 9.91 -8.23 -17.18
CA HIS A 53 10.95 -7.29 -16.75
C HIS A 53 11.11 -7.29 -15.23
N VAL A 54 12.27 -7.73 -14.75
CA VAL A 54 12.65 -7.76 -13.33
C VAL A 54 13.95 -7.04 -13.13
N LYS A 55 13.96 -6.01 -12.29
CA LYS A 55 15.18 -5.27 -11.89
C LYS A 55 15.60 -5.53 -10.45
N THR A 56 14.71 -6.04 -9.63
CA THR A 56 14.99 -6.28 -8.22
C THR A 56 15.05 -7.78 -7.93
N SER A 57 16.12 -8.22 -7.28
CA SER A 57 16.29 -9.61 -6.82
C SER A 57 15.42 -9.95 -5.62
N ARG A 58 14.87 -8.98 -4.97
CA ARG A 58 13.95 -9.12 -3.84
C ARG A 58 12.55 -9.16 -4.35
N SER A 59 12.10 -10.09 -4.91
CA SER A 59 10.78 -9.83 -5.37
C SER A 59 9.85 -10.90 -4.89
N SER A 60 8.73 -10.42 -4.44
CA SER A 60 7.49 -11.14 -4.54
C SER A 60 7.20 -11.64 -5.97
N TYR A 61 8.02 -11.24 -6.98
CA TYR A 61 7.83 -11.62 -8.38
C TYR A 61 7.72 -13.14 -8.58
N ALA A 62 8.63 -13.91 -8.02
CA ALA A 62 8.60 -15.36 -8.16
C ALA A 62 7.32 -15.95 -7.52
N ARG A 63 6.93 -15.48 -6.34
CA ARG A 63 5.68 -15.90 -5.68
C ARG A 63 4.46 -15.43 -6.46
N ALA A 64 4.47 -14.20 -6.94
CA ALA A 64 3.38 -13.62 -7.73
C ALA A 64 3.20 -14.33 -9.08
N LYS A 65 4.29 -14.79 -9.70
CA LYS A 65 4.24 -15.57 -10.94
C LYS A 65 3.54 -16.93 -10.74
N VAL A 66 3.69 -17.54 -9.57
CA VAL A 66 3.09 -18.85 -9.25
C VAL A 66 1.67 -18.72 -8.70
N SER A 67 1.44 -17.75 -7.80
CA SER A 67 0.23 -17.66 -6.98
C SER A 67 -0.51 -16.33 -7.10
N GLY A 68 -0.03 -15.42 -7.93
CA GLY A 68 -0.65 -14.10 -8.11
C GLY A 68 -2.00 -14.18 -8.82
N ILE A 69 -2.93 -13.37 -8.36
CA ILE A 69 -4.25 -13.21 -9.01
C ILE A 69 -4.16 -12.15 -10.11
N PRO A 70 -5.08 -12.15 -11.10
CA PRO A 70 -5.10 -11.11 -12.13
C PRO A 70 -5.14 -9.70 -11.52
N PRO A 71 -4.43 -8.72 -12.10
CA PRO A 71 -4.43 -7.34 -11.60
C PRO A 71 -5.83 -6.73 -11.45
N ALA A 72 -6.74 -7.01 -12.38
CA ALA A 72 -8.13 -6.54 -12.29
C ALA A 72 -8.84 -7.07 -11.04
N ASP A 73 -8.65 -8.34 -10.71
CA ASP A 73 -9.25 -8.97 -9.52
C ASP A 73 -8.65 -8.40 -8.23
N ALA A 74 -7.33 -8.20 -8.20
CA ALA A 74 -6.64 -7.61 -7.06
C ALA A 74 -7.14 -6.18 -6.78
N MET A 75 -7.23 -5.36 -7.81
CA MET A 75 -7.71 -3.98 -7.68
C MET A 75 -9.18 -3.92 -7.29
N ALA A 76 -10.03 -4.79 -7.84
CA ALA A 76 -11.44 -4.89 -7.45
C ALA A 76 -11.60 -5.30 -5.98
N ARG A 77 -10.83 -6.27 -5.51
CA ARG A 77 -10.82 -6.69 -4.09
C ARG A 77 -10.34 -5.58 -3.17
N PHE A 78 -9.29 -4.87 -3.57
CA PHE A 78 -8.76 -3.75 -2.79
C PHE A 78 -9.78 -2.60 -2.70
N ALA A 79 -10.47 -2.29 -3.80
CA ALA A 79 -11.54 -1.29 -3.83
C ALA A 79 -12.70 -1.70 -2.89
N ALA A 80 -13.14 -2.94 -2.95
CA ALA A 80 -14.19 -3.46 -2.07
C ALA A 80 -13.79 -3.41 -0.59
N TRP A 81 -12.56 -3.82 -0.26
CA TRP A 81 -12.04 -3.81 1.11
C TRP A 81 -11.91 -2.38 1.67
N SER A 82 -11.40 -1.45 0.88
CA SER A 82 -11.18 -0.05 1.35
C SER A 82 -12.47 0.77 1.44
N LYS A 83 -13.49 0.45 0.66
CA LYS A 83 -14.73 1.20 0.53
C LYS A 83 -15.39 1.59 1.87
N PRO A 84 -15.61 0.69 2.84
CA PRO A 84 -16.25 1.04 4.12
C PRO A 84 -15.40 2.01 4.96
N TYR A 85 -14.07 1.95 4.84
CA TYR A 85 -13.17 2.85 5.55
C TYR A 85 -13.12 4.23 4.90
N LEU A 86 -13.12 4.28 3.56
CA LEU A 86 -13.18 5.54 2.80
C LEU A 86 -14.50 6.28 3.05
N ALA A 87 -15.63 5.56 3.16
CA ALA A 87 -16.91 6.14 3.56
C ALA A 87 -16.85 6.80 4.96
N ARG A 88 -15.95 6.33 5.83
CA ARG A 88 -15.64 6.92 7.15
C ARG A 88 -14.49 7.92 7.11
N LYS A 89 -14.12 8.42 5.92
CA LYS A 89 -13.08 9.42 5.70
C LYS A 89 -11.67 8.96 6.12
N ALA A 90 -11.38 7.66 6.01
CA ALA A 90 -10.02 7.17 6.16
C ALA A 90 -9.06 7.88 5.18
N SER A 91 -7.85 8.11 5.63
CA SER A 91 -6.78 8.70 4.78
C SER A 91 -5.73 7.65 4.45
N PHE A 92 -5.32 7.61 3.18
CA PHE A 92 -4.22 6.76 2.76
C PHE A 92 -2.87 7.32 3.22
N LEU A 93 -2.00 6.41 3.66
CA LEU A 93 -0.60 6.61 3.97
C LEU A 93 0.24 5.69 3.10
N ALA A 94 1.42 6.16 2.70
CA ALA A 94 2.44 5.34 2.07
C ALA A 94 3.84 5.86 2.43
N ARG A 95 4.85 5.01 2.28
CA ARG A 95 6.24 5.34 2.65
C ARG A 95 7.25 4.84 1.62
N PRO A 96 7.74 5.70 0.73
CA PRO A 96 7.26 7.07 0.46
C PRO A 96 6.02 7.06 -0.45
N ALA A 97 5.10 7.97 -0.23
CA ALA A 97 3.89 8.06 -1.05
C ALA A 97 4.19 8.33 -2.54
N ALA A 98 5.30 8.99 -2.83
CA ALA A 98 5.74 9.26 -4.21
C ALA A 98 6.07 7.98 -5.00
N PHE A 99 6.38 6.87 -4.34
CA PHE A 99 6.59 5.58 -5.00
C PHE A 99 5.30 4.76 -5.06
N ASP A 100 4.67 4.47 -3.93
CA ASP A 100 3.55 3.53 -3.87
C ASP A 100 2.28 4.09 -4.53
N TRP A 101 1.98 5.35 -4.29
CA TRP A 101 0.69 5.90 -4.71
C TRP A 101 0.49 5.98 -6.22
N PRO A 102 1.47 6.37 -7.06
CA PRO A 102 1.34 6.32 -8.51
C PRO A 102 1.03 4.92 -9.05
N TRP A 103 1.57 3.85 -8.46
CA TRP A 103 1.27 2.47 -8.84
C TRP A 103 -0.21 2.14 -8.61
N ILE A 104 -0.75 2.49 -7.43
CA ILE A 104 -2.17 2.24 -7.11
C ILE A 104 -3.08 2.99 -8.08
N VAL A 105 -2.82 4.28 -8.31
CA VAL A 105 -3.63 5.11 -9.21
C VAL A 105 -3.58 4.58 -10.65
N GLN A 106 -2.40 4.24 -11.16
CA GLN A 106 -2.25 3.72 -12.53
C GLN A 106 -2.92 2.35 -12.70
N TYR A 107 -2.77 1.46 -11.72
CA TYR A 107 -3.43 0.15 -11.73
C TYR A 107 -4.95 0.28 -11.63
N ALA A 108 -5.47 1.21 -10.84
CA ALA A 108 -6.90 1.50 -10.77
C ALA A 108 -7.45 1.92 -12.14
N TRP A 109 -6.87 2.93 -12.76
CA TRP A 109 -7.29 3.38 -14.09
C TRP A 109 -7.17 2.29 -15.15
N ARG A 110 -6.08 1.54 -15.14
CA ARG A 110 -5.82 0.52 -16.16
C ARG A 110 -6.76 -0.67 -16.04
N TYR A 111 -7.08 -1.11 -14.85
CA TYR A 111 -7.78 -2.38 -14.61
C TYR A 111 -9.23 -2.24 -14.14
N LEU A 112 -9.60 -1.11 -13.57
CA LEU A 112 -10.99 -0.82 -13.17
C LEU A 112 -11.67 0.18 -14.12
N GLY A 113 -10.89 0.94 -14.91
CA GLY A 113 -11.40 2.06 -15.69
C GLY A 113 -11.85 3.25 -14.84
N ASP A 114 -11.52 3.25 -13.56
CA ASP A 114 -11.87 4.27 -12.57
C ASP A 114 -10.80 4.31 -11.48
N ASN A 115 -10.79 5.38 -10.68
CA ASN A 115 -9.93 5.49 -9.50
C ASN A 115 -10.75 5.72 -8.22
N PRO A 116 -11.26 4.65 -7.59
CA PRO A 116 -12.06 4.76 -6.36
C PRO A 116 -11.27 5.22 -5.13
N PHE A 117 -9.93 5.26 -5.22
CA PHE A 117 -9.03 5.62 -4.11
C PHE A 117 -8.71 7.11 -4.05
N GLY A 118 -9.00 7.87 -5.14
CA GLY A 118 -8.64 9.27 -5.27
C GLY A 118 -7.15 9.50 -5.55
N PHE A 119 -6.75 10.76 -5.54
CA PHE A 119 -5.39 11.18 -5.88
C PHE A 119 -4.54 11.57 -4.67
N LYS A 120 -5.11 11.48 -3.46
CA LYS A 120 -4.45 11.92 -2.23
C LYS A 120 -3.96 10.76 -1.41
N ALA A 121 -2.65 10.71 -1.20
CA ALA A 121 -2.03 9.95 -0.13
C ALA A 121 -1.09 10.84 0.68
N ILE A 122 -0.96 10.57 1.96
CA ILE A 122 -0.04 11.28 2.84
C ILE A 122 1.26 10.48 2.89
N CYS A 123 2.39 11.14 2.67
CA CYS A 123 3.69 10.52 2.86
C CYS A 123 3.97 10.39 4.35
N ALA A 124 4.01 9.15 4.86
CA ALA A 124 4.21 8.88 6.28
C ALA A 124 5.58 9.37 6.77
N SER A 125 6.64 9.25 5.96
CA SER A 125 7.96 9.78 6.31
C SER A 125 7.94 11.30 6.49
N SER A 126 7.41 12.02 5.50
CA SER A 126 7.34 13.50 5.58
C SER A 126 6.45 13.97 6.73
N TRP A 127 5.38 13.22 7.02
CA TRP A 127 4.54 13.54 8.17
C TRP A 127 5.30 13.40 9.49
N LEU A 128 6.00 12.28 9.70
CA LEU A 128 6.77 12.06 10.93
C LEU A 128 7.91 13.07 11.06
N GLU A 129 8.64 13.35 9.98
CA GLU A 129 9.71 14.36 9.97
C GLU A 129 9.22 15.75 10.38
N ALA A 130 8.05 16.16 9.88
CA ALA A 130 7.43 17.43 10.28
C ALA A 130 7.06 17.49 11.77
N HIS A 131 6.95 16.34 12.43
CA HIS A 131 6.68 16.23 13.88
C HIS A 131 7.90 15.81 14.70
N GLY A 132 9.11 15.91 14.14
CA GLY A 132 10.35 15.56 14.81
C GLY A 132 10.56 14.07 15.05
N LYS A 133 9.83 13.22 14.34
CA LYS A 133 9.91 11.74 14.39
C LYS A 133 10.47 11.18 13.08
N SER A 134 10.84 9.90 13.06
CA SER A 134 11.32 9.22 11.85
C SER A 134 11.04 7.73 11.90
N PHE A 135 11.14 7.05 10.76
CA PHE A 135 11.13 5.58 10.67
C PHE A 135 12.51 4.95 10.91
N ARG A 136 13.46 5.69 11.48
CA ARG A 136 14.81 5.15 11.73
C ARG A 136 14.72 3.93 12.66
N GLY A 137 15.37 2.84 12.27
CA GLY A 137 15.37 1.58 13.02
C GLY A 137 14.17 0.67 12.78
N VAL A 138 13.21 1.06 11.92
CA VAL A 138 12.15 0.15 11.49
C VAL A 138 12.66 -0.72 10.35
N GLU A 139 12.94 -1.99 10.65
CA GLU A 139 13.32 -2.99 9.66
C GLU A 139 12.07 -3.63 9.04
N LEU A 140 12.08 -3.78 7.72
CA LEU A 140 10.95 -4.30 6.96
C LEU A 140 11.29 -5.66 6.34
N PRO A 141 10.42 -6.68 6.49
CA PRO A 141 10.63 -8.00 5.91
C PRO A 141 10.40 -8.08 4.39
N HIS A 142 9.99 -6.98 3.75
CA HIS A 142 9.64 -6.91 2.31
C HIS A 142 8.49 -7.85 1.92
N ILE A 143 7.46 -7.85 2.76
CA ILE A 143 6.17 -8.50 2.54
C ILE A 143 5.11 -7.43 2.75
N GLY A 144 4.39 -7.05 1.68
CA GLY A 144 3.56 -5.87 1.65
C GLY A 144 2.67 -5.65 2.88
N VAL A 145 1.87 -6.65 3.27
CA VAL A 145 0.98 -6.50 4.42
C VAL A 145 1.72 -6.39 5.76
N GLN A 146 2.84 -7.09 5.93
CA GLN A 146 3.65 -7.03 7.15
C GLN A 146 4.36 -5.68 7.26
N ASP A 147 4.89 -5.20 6.15
CA ASP A 147 5.54 -3.90 6.07
C ASP A 147 4.54 -2.77 6.34
N ALA A 148 3.36 -2.83 5.74
CA ALA A 148 2.28 -1.88 6.00
C ALA A 148 1.87 -1.87 7.49
N GLU A 149 1.79 -3.04 8.14
CA GLU A 149 1.44 -3.12 9.56
C GLU A 149 2.51 -2.50 10.46
N LEU A 150 3.78 -2.85 10.25
CA LEU A 150 4.90 -2.29 11.03
C LEU A 150 4.98 -0.78 10.87
N GLN A 151 4.82 -0.29 9.66
CA GLN A 151 4.81 1.14 9.36
C GLN A 151 3.62 1.86 10.01
N LEU A 152 2.42 1.27 9.96
CA LEU A 152 1.24 1.88 10.57
C LEU A 152 1.36 1.92 12.10
N ARG A 153 1.80 0.83 12.73
CA ARG A 153 2.04 0.81 14.19
C ARG A 153 2.98 1.94 14.61
N HIS A 154 4.11 2.05 13.93
CA HIS A 154 5.10 3.09 14.20
C HIS A 154 4.56 4.52 13.95
N PHE A 155 3.69 4.68 12.97
CA PHE A 155 3.05 5.97 12.68
C PHE A 155 2.02 6.37 13.75
N LEU A 156 1.30 5.41 14.31
CA LEU A 156 0.27 5.65 15.33
C LEU A 156 0.84 5.94 16.72
N ASP A 157 2.05 5.47 17.03
CA ASP A 157 2.78 5.74 18.29
C ASP A 157 3.19 7.23 18.39
#